data_d814245b801e5fc6918f7dfa553bc3b1
#
_entry.id   d814245b801e5fc6918f7dfa553bc3b1
#
_cell.length_a   1.000
_cell.length_b   1.000
_cell.length_c   1.000
_cell.angle_alpha   90.00
_cell.angle_beta   90.00
_cell.angle_gamma   90.00
#
_symmetry.space_group_name_H-M   'P 1'
#
loop_
_entity.id
_entity.type
_entity.pdbx_description
1 polymer ?
#
loop_
_entity_poly.entity_id
_entity_poly.type
_entity_poly.pdbx_seq_one_letter_code
_entity_poly.pdbx_strand_id
1 'polypeptide(L)' 'MNSIEDINKIFQMKTIAVVGMSPKPERPSQYVSMYMKEQGYNIIPVNPGHNEIAGMKSFPSLLDIPQTIDVVDVFRRSK' A
#
# COMPACT_ATOMS: atom_id res chain seq x y z
N MET A 1 10.24 -24.66 16.19
CA MET A 1 10.41 -23.38 16.84
C MET A 1 10.35 -22.25 15.83
N ASN A 2 9.66 -21.23 16.15
CA ASN A 2 9.59 -20.08 15.28
C ASN A 2 10.87 -19.33 15.33
N SER A 3 11.42 -19.10 14.19
CA SER A 3 12.63 -18.33 14.09
C SER A 3 12.28 -16.90 13.76
N ILE A 4 13.26 -16.04 13.92
CA ILE A 4 13.13 -14.66 13.49
C ILE A 4 12.87 -14.60 12.01
N GLU A 5 13.42 -15.54 11.27
CA GLU A 5 13.20 -15.61 9.82
C GLU A 5 11.74 -15.83 9.47
N ASP A 6 11.06 -16.70 10.21
CA ASP A 6 9.66 -16.97 9.94
C ASP A 6 8.82 -15.74 10.22
N ILE A 7 9.12 -15.04 11.28
CA ILE A 7 8.39 -13.81 11.61
C ILE A 7 8.61 -12.76 10.55
N ASN A 8 9.84 -12.57 10.13
CA ASN A 8 10.15 -11.59 9.08
C ASN A 8 9.45 -11.94 7.78
N LYS A 9 9.40 -13.22 7.46
CA LYS A 9 8.76 -13.65 6.25
C LYS A 9 7.28 -13.34 6.25
N ILE A 10 6.63 -13.52 7.37
CA ILE A 10 5.21 -13.20 7.50
C ILE A 10 4.97 -11.72 7.25
N PHE A 11 5.77 -10.87 7.87
CA PHE A 11 5.61 -9.43 7.69
C PHE A 11 5.92 -8.99 6.26
N GLN A 12 6.97 -9.54 5.69
CA GLN A 12 7.38 -9.14 4.35
C GLN A 12 6.38 -9.54 3.28
N MET A 13 5.56 -10.54 3.56
CA MET A 13 4.60 -11.00 2.58
C MET A 13 3.28 -10.28 2.63
N LYS A 14 3.09 -9.40 3.62
CA LYS A 14 1.85 -8.64 3.68
C LYS A 14 1.84 -7.55 2.63
N THR A 15 0.84 -7.64 1.78
CA THR A 15 0.65 -6.67 0.71
C THR A 15 -0.64 -5.92 0.96
N ILE A 16 -0.54 -4.61 1.02
CA ILE A 16 -1.66 -3.73 1.29
C ILE A 16 -1.93 -2.86 0.08
N ALA A 17 -3.11 -2.98 -0.49
CA ALA A 17 -3.54 -2.09 -1.56
C ALA A 17 -4.22 -0.89 -0.92
N VAL A 18 -3.74 0.31 -1.22
CA VAL A 18 -4.27 1.54 -0.64
C VAL A 18 -5.09 2.24 -1.69
N VAL A 19 -6.40 2.09 -1.59
CA VAL A 19 -7.34 2.68 -2.54
C VAL A 19 -7.55 4.15 -2.18
N GLY A 20 -7.33 5.02 -3.14
CA GLY A 20 -7.46 6.45 -2.90
C GLY A 20 -6.23 7.10 -2.33
N MET A 21 -5.08 6.45 -2.47
CA MET A 21 -3.83 7.03 -1.97
C MET A 21 -3.53 8.33 -2.69
N SER A 22 -3.25 9.36 -1.91
CA SER A 22 -2.99 10.69 -2.45
C SER A 22 -1.55 10.85 -2.89
N PRO A 23 -1.28 11.60 -3.96
CA PRO A 23 0.10 11.94 -4.32
C PRO A 23 0.69 13.02 -3.42
N LYS A 24 -0.10 13.61 -2.54
CA LYS A 24 0.37 14.69 -1.67
C LYS A 24 0.84 14.13 -0.34
N PRO A 25 2.09 14.43 0.06
CA PRO A 25 2.63 13.82 1.30
C PRO A 25 1.91 14.25 2.56
N GLU A 26 1.23 15.38 2.57
CA GLU A 26 0.55 15.84 3.76
C GLU A 26 -0.78 15.12 4.01
N ARG A 27 -1.26 14.34 3.04
CA ARG A 27 -2.52 13.63 3.20
C ARG A 27 -2.32 12.33 3.98
N PRO A 28 -3.27 11.98 4.86
CA PRO A 28 -3.13 10.74 5.65
C PRO A 28 -2.98 9.50 4.81
N SER A 29 -3.66 9.43 3.65
CA SER A 29 -3.56 8.25 2.81
C SER A 29 -2.15 8.04 2.31
N GLN A 30 -1.32 9.08 2.25
CA GLN A 30 0.07 8.90 1.87
C GLN A 30 0.96 8.70 3.09
N TYR A 31 0.93 9.58 4.09
CA TYR A 31 1.92 9.45 5.17
C TYR A 31 1.68 8.21 6.02
N VAL A 32 0.43 7.79 6.22
CA VAL A 32 0.17 6.55 6.95
C VAL A 32 0.68 5.35 6.14
N SER A 33 0.45 5.37 4.83
CA SER A 33 0.92 4.28 3.98
C SER A 33 2.44 4.21 3.94
N MET A 34 3.10 5.35 3.89
CA MET A 34 4.55 5.37 3.87
C MET A 34 5.13 4.88 5.19
N TYR A 35 4.45 5.19 6.30
CA TYR A 35 4.86 4.66 7.59
C TYR A 35 4.77 3.14 7.60
N MET A 36 3.68 2.59 7.09
CA MET A 36 3.52 1.14 7.03
C MET A 36 4.57 0.50 6.13
N LYS A 37 4.91 1.18 5.04
CA LYS A 37 5.95 0.69 4.15
C LYS A 37 7.28 0.59 4.88
N GLU A 38 7.59 1.55 5.72
CA GLU A 38 8.81 1.51 6.53
C GLU A 38 8.80 0.36 7.53
N GLN A 39 7.62 -0.06 7.94
CA GLN A 39 7.47 -1.18 8.87
C GLN A 39 7.57 -2.54 8.18
N GLY A 40 7.75 -2.57 6.87
CA GLY A 40 7.94 -3.81 6.15
C GLY A 40 6.77 -4.27 5.31
N TYR A 41 5.68 -3.51 5.30
CA TYR A 41 4.54 -3.85 4.46
C TYR A 41 4.80 -3.46 3.01
N ASN A 42 4.27 -4.27 2.10
CA ASN A 42 4.34 -3.96 0.68
C ASN A 42 3.13 -3.11 0.31
N ILE A 43 3.36 -1.85 0.01
CA ILE A 43 2.28 -0.91 -0.27
C ILE A 43 2.08 -0.76 -1.77
N ILE A 44 0.83 -0.90 -2.21
CA ILE A 44 0.47 -0.73 -3.61
C ILE A 44 -0.59 0.36 -3.72
N PRO A 45 -0.25 1.51 -4.28
CA PRO A 45 -1.24 2.56 -4.46
C PRO A 45 -2.27 2.19 -5.52
N VAL A 46 -3.53 2.55 -5.27
CA VAL A 46 -4.59 2.39 -6.26
C VAL A 46 -5.26 3.74 -6.44
N ASN A 47 -5.05 4.34 -7.60
CA ASN A 47 -5.60 5.65 -7.90
C ASN A 47 -5.68 5.83 -9.41
N PRO A 48 -6.88 5.92 -9.99
CA PRO A 48 -7.01 6.00 -11.44
C PRO A 48 -6.45 7.29 -12.04
N GLY A 49 -6.22 8.31 -11.23
CA GLY A 49 -5.73 9.58 -11.75
C GLY A 49 -4.22 9.71 -11.81
N HIS A 50 -3.49 8.70 -11.33
CA HIS A 50 -2.03 8.79 -11.25
C HIS A 50 -1.40 7.46 -11.57
N ASN A 51 -0.33 7.49 -12.35
CA ASN A 51 0.42 6.27 -12.68
C ASN A 51 1.49 5.96 -11.66
N GLU A 52 1.87 6.94 -10.87
CA GLU A 52 2.92 6.77 -9.87
C GLU A 52 2.62 7.69 -8.70
N ILE A 53 2.78 7.17 -7.49
CA ILE A 53 2.57 7.93 -6.27
C ILE A 53 3.71 7.60 -5.32
N ALA A 54 4.41 8.64 -4.83
CA ALA A 54 5.50 8.50 -3.86
C ALA A 54 6.57 7.50 -4.33
N GLY A 55 6.85 7.50 -5.63
CA GLY A 55 7.87 6.61 -6.20
C GLY A 55 7.39 5.19 -6.43
N MET A 56 6.13 4.90 -6.18
CA MET A 56 5.57 3.57 -6.35
C MET A 56 4.61 3.56 -7.53
N LYS A 57 4.60 2.46 -8.27
CA LYS A 57 3.66 2.33 -9.36
C LYS A 57 2.24 2.28 -8.83
N SER A 58 1.36 3.12 -9.38
CA SER A 58 -0.05 3.16 -9.01
C SER A 58 -0.87 2.44 -10.05
N PHE A 59 -1.91 1.74 -9.59
CA PHE A 59 -2.81 1.00 -10.48
C PHE A 59 -4.16 1.69 -10.52
N PRO A 60 -4.84 1.67 -11.66
CA PRO A 60 -6.15 2.33 -11.75
C PRO A 60 -7.24 1.61 -10.97
N SER A 61 -7.11 0.32 -10.74
CA SER A 61 -8.07 -0.42 -9.93
C SER A 61 -7.42 -1.63 -9.31
N LEU A 62 -8.10 -2.22 -8.32
CA LEU A 62 -7.61 -3.42 -7.67
C LEU A 62 -7.44 -4.58 -8.64
N LEU A 63 -8.28 -4.61 -9.67
CA LEU A 63 -8.24 -5.70 -10.65
C LEU A 63 -6.99 -5.68 -11.50
N ASP A 64 -6.31 -4.56 -11.57
CA ASP A 64 -5.11 -4.44 -12.38
C ASP A 64 -3.85 -4.87 -11.65
N ILE A 65 -3.95 -5.16 -10.36
CA ILE A 65 -2.79 -5.54 -9.57
C ILE A 65 -2.50 -7.01 -9.78
N PRO A 66 -1.28 -7.34 -10.27
CA PRO A 66 -0.97 -8.75 -10.57
C PRO A 66 -0.63 -9.59 -9.36
N GLN A 67 -0.41 -8.96 -8.22
CA GLN A 67 0.00 -9.66 -6.99
C GLN A 67 -1.18 -9.99 -6.12
N THR A 68 -0.97 -10.95 -5.22
CA THR A 68 -1.95 -11.26 -4.20
C THR A 68 -1.99 -10.11 -3.18
N ILE A 69 -3.18 -9.67 -2.86
CA ILE A 69 -3.38 -8.58 -1.89
C ILE A 69 -3.91 -9.18 -0.60
N ASP A 70 -3.25 -8.87 0.51
CA ASP A 70 -3.66 -9.37 1.82
C ASP A 70 -4.66 -8.46 2.49
N VAL A 71 -4.51 -7.14 2.31
CA VAL A 71 -5.36 -6.16 2.96
C VAL A 71 -5.67 -5.05 1.97
N VAL A 72 -6.91 -4.58 2.00
CA VAL A 72 -7.33 -3.42 1.21
C VAL A 72 -7.68 -2.31 2.16
N ASP A 73 -6.98 -1.19 2.04
CA ASP A 73 -7.19 -0.01 2.85
C ASP A 73 -7.83 1.04 1.98
N VAL A 74 -8.99 1.54 2.37
CA VAL A 74 -9.74 2.48 1.54
C VAL A 74 -9.77 3.84 2.20
N PHE A 75 -9.22 4.82 1.52
CA PHE A 75 -9.28 6.22 1.95
C PHE A 75 -10.27 6.95 1.07
N ARG A 76 -11.23 7.59 1.70
CA ARG A 76 -12.27 8.31 0.97
C ARG A 76 -12.03 9.78 1.09
N ARG A 77 -12.33 10.49 0.02
CA ARG A 77 -12.26 11.94 0.07
C ARG A 77 -13.44 12.47 0.83
N SER A 78 -13.13 13.40 1.72
CA SER A 78 -14.16 14.16 2.40
C SER A 78 -14.56 15.30 1.52
N LYS A 79 -15.78 15.60 1.49
CA LYS A 79 -16.29 16.72 0.70
C LYS A 79 -16.37 17.97 1.52
#